data_8724d3da617ced26e6896661e32b3ab9
#
_entry.id   8724d3da617ced26e6896661e32b3ab9
#
_cell.length_a   1.000
_cell.length_b   1.000
_cell.length_c   1.000
_cell.angle_alpha   90.00
_cell.angle_beta   90.00
_cell.angle_gamma   90.00
#
_symmetry.space_group_name_H-M   'P 1'
#
loop_
_entity.id
_entity.type
_entity.pdbx_description
1 polymer ?
#
loop_
_entity_poly.entity_id
_entity_poly.type
_entity_poly.pdbx_seq_one_letter_code
_entity_poly.pdbx_strand_id
1 'polypeptide(L)'
;MINKNKTYKTKQKEIILNYFKLFKNKHITVQEIYSYLKEQGSPVGTTTIYRHLDKLVSQGIIKKYVFEGQNSAYFEYIEEISNNNTKFHLKCNICNCLSHFKCEELNNLYAHFIKEHNMNIDLSKTIYYGTCDKCI
;
A
#
# COMPACT_ATOMS: atom_id res chain seq x y z
N MET A 1 -35.14 2.75 -12.76
CA MET A 1 -34.85 3.57 -11.58
C MET A 1 -33.39 3.46 -11.20
N ILE A 2 -32.65 4.55 -11.27
CA ILE A 2 -31.27 4.58 -10.82
C ILE A 2 -31.31 4.65 -9.29
N ASN A 3 -30.77 3.62 -8.65
CA ASN A 3 -30.66 3.59 -7.21
C ASN A 3 -29.63 4.65 -6.75
N LYS A 4 -30.09 5.70 -6.07
CA LYS A 4 -29.26 6.80 -5.58
C LYS A 4 -28.09 6.30 -4.72
N ASN A 5 -28.29 5.22 -3.96
CA ASN A 5 -27.25 4.61 -3.12
C ASN A 5 -26.11 4.00 -3.96
N LYS A 6 -26.46 3.42 -5.11
CA LYS A 6 -25.45 2.82 -6.01
C LYS A 6 -24.58 3.89 -6.65
N THR A 7 -25.16 5.01 -7.08
CA THR A 7 -24.43 6.14 -7.65
C THR A 7 -23.50 6.78 -6.61
N TYR A 8 -23.94 6.92 -5.38
CA TYR A 8 -23.14 7.49 -4.29
C TYR A 8 -21.95 6.60 -3.96
N LYS A 9 -22.14 5.30 -3.83
CA LYS A 9 -21.06 4.33 -3.58
C LYS A 9 -20.04 4.31 -4.71
N THR A 10 -20.47 4.39 -5.96
CA THR A 10 -19.61 4.45 -7.13
C THR A 10 -18.74 5.69 -7.11
N LYS A 11 -19.32 6.84 -6.74
CA LYS A 11 -18.58 8.10 -6.63
C LYS A 11 -17.50 8.04 -5.54
N GLN A 12 -17.81 7.47 -4.38
CA GLN A 12 -16.86 7.27 -3.30
C GLN A 12 -15.69 6.39 -3.75
N LYS A 13 -15.98 5.29 -4.44
CA LYS A 13 -14.97 4.38 -4.96
C LYS A 13 -14.04 5.10 -5.95
N GLU A 14 -14.58 5.94 -6.82
CA GLU A 14 -13.80 6.71 -7.78
C GLU A 14 -12.86 7.70 -7.08
N ILE A 15 -13.35 8.40 -6.07
CA ILE A 15 -12.54 9.36 -5.29
C ILE A 15 -11.37 8.64 -4.62
N ILE A 16 -11.63 7.50 -3.98
CA ILE A 16 -10.61 6.70 -3.32
C ILE A 16 -9.57 6.21 -4.34
N LEU A 17 -10.03 5.66 -5.46
CA LEU A 17 -9.14 5.16 -6.51
C LEU A 17 -8.27 6.28 -7.09
N ASN A 18 -8.84 7.45 -7.33
CA ASN A 18 -8.09 8.61 -7.81
C ASN A 18 -7.04 9.08 -6.81
N TYR A 19 -7.34 9.01 -5.51
CA TYR A 19 -6.38 9.32 -4.47
C TYR A 19 -5.16 8.40 -4.56
N PHE A 20 -5.38 7.10 -4.71
CA PHE A 20 -4.28 6.14 -4.89
C PHE A 20 -3.46 6.41 -6.16
N LYS A 21 -4.12 6.78 -7.25
CA LYS A 21 -3.43 7.10 -8.51
C LYS A 21 -2.58 8.36 -8.41
N LEU A 22 -3.02 9.36 -7.66
CA LEU A 22 -2.27 10.58 -7.41
C LEU A 22 -1.01 10.31 -6.58
N PHE A 23 -1.07 9.37 -5.66
CA PHE A 23 0.03 9.03 -4.75
C PHE A 23 0.52 7.60 -4.95
N LYS A 24 0.83 7.24 -6.19
CA LYS A 24 1.23 5.88 -6.61
C LYS A 24 2.35 5.26 -5.79
N ASN A 25 3.31 6.06 -5.37
CA ASN A 25 4.51 5.58 -4.70
C ASN A 25 4.44 5.76 -3.18
N LYS A 26 3.27 6.08 -2.66
CA LYS A 26 3.07 6.35 -1.24
C LYS A 26 2.26 5.24 -0.59
N HIS A 27 2.62 4.89 0.63
CA HIS A 27 1.82 4.01 1.48
C HIS A 27 0.78 4.85 2.20
N ILE A 28 -0.48 4.49 2.03
CA ILE A 28 -1.62 5.30 2.43
C ILE A 28 -2.38 4.60 3.56
N THR A 29 -2.74 5.36 4.60
CA THR A 29 -3.55 4.87 5.72
C THR A 29 -5.03 5.19 5.51
N VAL A 30 -5.89 4.49 6.24
CA VAL A 30 -7.34 4.78 6.25
C VAL A 30 -7.62 6.20 6.74
N GLN A 31 -6.85 6.69 7.72
CA GLN A 31 -7.01 8.05 8.22
C GLN A 31 -6.74 9.12 7.16
N GLU A 32 -5.73 8.91 6.33
CA GLU A 32 -5.44 9.82 5.22
C GLU A 32 -6.59 9.86 4.22
N ILE A 33 -7.17 8.69 3.90
CA ILE A 33 -8.31 8.58 2.99
C ILE A 33 -9.53 9.26 3.61
N TYR A 34 -9.77 9.04 4.89
CA TYR A 34 -10.87 9.67 5.62
C TYR A 34 -10.81 11.18 5.54
N SER A 35 -9.64 11.75 5.82
CA SER A 35 -9.41 13.20 5.76
C SER A 35 -9.60 13.75 4.34
N TYR A 36 -9.10 13.03 3.35
CA TYR A 36 -9.25 13.42 1.95
C TYR A 36 -10.72 13.45 1.50
N LEU A 37 -11.47 12.41 1.83
CA LEU A 37 -12.90 12.34 1.51
C LEU A 37 -13.68 13.47 2.17
N LYS A 38 -13.34 13.79 3.40
CA LYS A 38 -13.96 14.91 4.13
C LYS A 38 -13.69 16.24 3.44
N GLU A 39 -12.45 16.46 2.99
CA GLU A 39 -12.06 17.67 2.25
C GLU A 39 -12.79 17.78 0.91
N GLN A 40 -13.06 16.65 0.26
CA GLN A 40 -13.79 16.60 -1.01
C GLN A 40 -15.30 16.77 -0.87
N GLY A 41 -15.78 16.99 0.36
CA GLY A 41 -17.20 17.13 0.61
C GLY A 41 -18.00 15.83 0.56
N SER A 42 -17.32 14.69 0.64
CA SER A 42 -17.93 13.36 0.66
C SER A 42 -17.52 12.57 1.89
N PRO A 43 -17.84 13.05 3.10
CA PRO A 43 -17.42 12.35 4.32
C PRO A 43 -18.05 10.96 4.41
N VAL A 44 -17.20 9.98 4.77
CA VAL A 44 -17.59 8.57 4.85
C VAL A 44 -17.01 7.99 6.12
N GLY A 45 -17.73 7.11 6.79
CA GLY A 45 -17.23 6.40 7.96
C GLY A 45 -16.10 5.45 7.60
N THR A 46 -15.21 5.20 8.57
CA THR A 46 -14.04 4.32 8.36
C THR A 46 -14.44 2.89 7.95
N THR A 47 -15.55 2.38 8.46
CA THR A 47 -16.06 1.06 8.08
C THR A 47 -16.36 0.96 6.58
N THR A 48 -16.97 2.01 6.02
CA THR A 48 -17.25 2.07 4.59
C THR A 48 -15.96 2.18 3.77
N ILE A 49 -14.99 2.95 4.26
CA ILE A 49 -13.67 3.04 3.62
C ILE A 49 -13.01 1.66 3.56
N TYR A 50 -12.98 0.93 4.67
CA TYR A 50 -12.43 -0.43 4.70
C TYR A 50 -13.09 -1.36 3.69
N ARG A 51 -14.41 -1.27 3.53
CA ARG A 51 -15.13 -2.06 2.53
C ARG A 51 -14.66 -1.78 1.10
N HIS A 52 -14.47 -0.51 0.77
CA HIS A 52 -13.95 -0.11 -0.54
C HIS A 52 -12.52 -0.60 -0.73
N LEU A 53 -11.68 -0.47 0.30
CA LEU A 53 -10.29 -0.93 0.26
C LEU A 53 -10.20 -2.44 0.11
N ASP A 54 -11.02 -3.20 0.83
CA ASP A 54 -11.05 -4.67 0.73
C ASP A 54 -11.41 -5.12 -0.69
N LYS A 55 -12.35 -4.44 -1.33
CA LYS A 55 -12.69 -4.70 -2.74
C LYS A 55 -11.51 -4.43 -3.66
N LEU A 56 -10.83 -3.30 -3.48
CA LEU A 56 -9.69 -2.95 -4.31
C LEU A 56 -8.53 -3.93 -4.12
N VAL A 57 -8.32 -4.40 -2.90
CA VAL A 57 -7.32 -5.44 -2.61
C VAL A 57 -7.69 -6.75 -3.32
N SER A 58 -8.96 -7.18 -3.21
CA SER A 58 -9.41 -8.41 -3.86
C SER A 58 -9.32 -8.34 -5.39
N GLN A 59 -9.46 -7.15 -5.96
CA GLN A 59 -9.32 -6.93 -7.40
C GLN A 59 -7.86 -6.78 -7.86
N GLY A 60 -6.90 -6.77 -6.93
CA GLY A 60 -5.49 -6.63 -7.25
C GLY A 60 -5.07 -5.20 -7.64
N ILE A 61 -5.90 -4.20 -7.37
CA ILE A 61 -5.62 -2.80 -7.70
C ILE A 61 -4.70 -2.15 -6.68
N ILE A 62 -4.89 -2.49 -5.40
CA ILE A 62 -4.04 -2.02 -4.30
C ILE A 62 -3.54 -3.21 -3.50
N LYS A 63 -2.46 -3.00 -2.76
CA LYS A 63 -1.89 -4.00 -1.87
C LYS A 63 -1.97 -3.52 -0.43
N LYS A 64 -2.32 -4.43 0.47
CA LYS A 64 -2.42 -4.16 1.91
C LYS A 64 -1.16 -4.64 2.63
N TYR A 65 -0.62 -3.79 3.48
CA TYR A 65 0.51 -4.11 4.36
C TYR A 65 0.07 -3.98 5.81
N VAL A 66 0.31 -5.03 6.59
CA VAL A 66 0.07 -5.03 8.04
C VAL A 66 1.40 -5.29 8.74
N PHE A 67 1.77 -4.42 9.66
CA PHE A 67 3.02 -4.54 10.38
C PHE A 67 2.80 -5.00 11.81
N GLU A 68 3.69 -5.85 12.28
CA GLU A 68 3.66 -6.36 13.65
C GLU A 68 3.73 -5.19 14.66
N GLY A 69 2.88 -5.24 15.67
CA GLY A 69 2.81 -4.21 16.71
C GLY A 69 2.08 -2.93 16.31
N GLN A 70 1.49 -2.88 15.11
CA GLN A 70 0.71 -1.73 14.68
C GLN A 70 -0.75 -2.11 14.42
N ASN A 71 -1.65 -1.24 14.84
CA ASN A 71 -3.09 -1.42 14.66
C ASN A 71 -3.60 -0.93 13.30
N SER A 72 -2.77 -0.22 12.56
CA SER A 72 -3.14 0.39 11.28
C SER A 72 -2.53 -0.37 10.10
N ALA A 73 -3.32 -0.57 9.07
CA ALA A 73 -2.84 -1.11 7.79
C ALA A 73 -2.41 0.03 6.86
N TYR A 74 -1.46 -0.27 6.00
CA TYR A 74 -1.03 0.61 4.92
C TYR A 74 -1.45 0.02 3.59
N PHE A 75 -1.78 0.88 2.63
CA PHE A 75 -2.23 0.48 1.30
C PHE A 75 -1.41 1.19 0.24
N GLU A 76 -1.07 0.48 -0.82
CA GLU A 76 -0.28 1.01 -1.94
C GLU A 76 -0.92 0.64 -3.26
N TYR A 77 -0.94 1.58 -4.20
CA TYR A 77 -1.41 1.35 -5.56
C TYR A 77 -0.44 0.43 -6.30
N ILE A 78 -0.98 -0.59 -6.96
CA ILE A 78 -0.19 -1.53 -7.76
C ILE A 78 -0.18 -1.06 -9.20
N GLU A 79 1.01 -0.67 -9.70
CA GLU A 79 1.20 -0.42 -11.12
C GLU A 79 1.45 -1.74 -11.85
N GLU A 80 0.66 -2.03 -12.86
CA GLU A 80 0.76 -3.27 -13.64
C GLU A 80 2.05 -3.41 -14.45
N ILE A 81 2.89 -2.41 -14.51
CA ILE A 81 3.82 -2.25 -15.63
C ILE A 81 5.22 -2.72 -15.36
N SER A 82 5.57 -3.23 -14.21
CA SER A 82 6.97 -3.62 -14.09
C SER A 82 7.15 -4.98 -13.47
N ASN A 83 7.17 -5.95 -14.34
CA ASN A 83 7.58 -7.30 -14.01
C ASN A 83 9.03 -7.40 -13.52
N ASN A 84 9.80 -6.32 -13.62
CA ASN A 84 11.21 -6.30 -13.26
C ASN A 84 11.53 -5.37 -12.09
N ASN A 85 10.53 -4.72 -11.50
CA ASN A 85 10.75 -3.77 -10.40
C ASN A 85 10.42 -4.41 -9.08
N THR A 86 11.34 -5.20 -8.60
CA THR A 86 11.32 -5.69 -7.24
C THR A 86 11.53 -4.50 -6.31
N LYS A 87 10.48 -4.09 -5.63
CA LYS A 87 10.57 -3.02 -4.64
C LYS A 87 10.83 -3.60 -3.27
N PHE A 88 11.82 -3.07 -2.60
CA PHE A 88 12.18 -3.44 -1.24
C PHE A 88 11.62 -2.41 -0.27
N HIS A 89 11.18 -2.85 0.88
CA HIS A 89 10.56 -1.99 1.88
C HIS A 89 11.45 -1.84 3.09
N LEU A 90 11.65 -0.60 3.51
CA LEU A 90 12.37 -0.23 4.73
C LEU A 90 11.44 0.51 5.67
N LYS A 91 11.43 0.11 6.93
CA LYS A 91 10.65 0.79 7.95
C LYS A 91 11.54 1.24 9.10
N CYS A 92 11.42 2.51 9.46
CA CYS A 92 12.13 3.05 10.62
C CYS A 92 11.44 2.65 11.92
N ASN A 93 12.18 2.11 12.87
CA ASN A 93 11.67 1.70 14.18
C ASN A 93 11.29 2.89 15.06
N ILE A 94 11.82 4.07 14.78
CA ILE A 94 11.63 5.25 15.62
C ILE A 94 10.47 6.11 15.11
N CYS A 95 10.55 6.61 13.87
CA CYS A 95 9.52 7.48 13.31
C CYS A 95 8.43 6.72 12.54
N ASN A 96 8.58 5.41 12.36
CA ASN A 96 7.66 4.54 11.63
C ASN A 96 7.47 4.91 10.15
N CYS A 97 8.35 5.71 9.57
CA CYS A 97 8.29 5.99 8.16
C CYS A 97 8.56 4.72 7.35
N LEU A 98 7.76 4.51 6.33
CA LEU A 98 7.90 3.38 5.43
C LEU A 98 8.35 3.91 4.08
N SER A 99 9.48 3.42 3.61
CA SER A 99 9.99 3.77 2.29
C SER A 99 10.21 2.51 1.47
N HIS A 100 10.13 2.65 0.16
CA HIS A 100 10.44 1.57 -0.75
C HIS A 100 11.54 2.03 -1.71
N PHE A 101 12.35 1.09 -2.14
CA PHE A 101 13.51 1.37 -2.96
C PHE A 101 13.81 0.21 -3.90
N LYS A 102 14.64 0.48 -4.89
CA LYS A 102 15.18 -0.53 -5.80
C LYS A 102 16.65 -0.69 -5.51
N CYS A 103 17.12 -1.93 -5.42
CA CYS A 103 18.52 -2.22 -5.16
C CYS A 103 18.96 -3.43 -5.95
N GLU A 104 19.90 -3.23 -6.85
CA GLU A 104 20.42 -4.30 -7.70
C GLU A 104 21.15 -5.37 -6.88
N GLU A 105 21.88 -4.96 -5.86
CA GLU A 105 22.61 -5.89 -4.99
C GLU A 105 21.64 -6.82 -4.24
N LEU A 106 20.51 -6.30 -3.75
CA LEU A 106 19.49 -7.13 -3.12
C LEU A 106 18.83 -8.06 -4.13
N ASN A 107 18.61 -7.61 -5.36
CA ASN A 107 18.10 -8.47 -6.42
C ASN A 107 19.03 -9.65 -6.67
N ASN A 108 20.33 -9.41 -6.68
CA ASN A 108 21.34 -10.46 -6.84
C ASN A 108 21.33 -11.42 -5.65
N LEU A 109 21.15 -10.91 -4.43
CA LEU A 109 21.03 -11.74 -3.24
C LEU A 109 19.82 -12.68 -3.31
N TYR A 110 18.68 -12.17 -3.75
CA TYR A 110 17.47 -13.00 -3.89
C TYR A 110 17.64 -14.04 -5.01
N ALA A 111 18.32 -13.71 -6.09
CA ALA A 111 18.67 -14.68 -7.12
C ALA A 111 19.57 -15.78 -6.58
N HIS A 112 20.50 -15.42 -5.68
CA HIS A 112 21.35 -16.37 -4.97
C HIS A 112 20.52 -17.36 -4.13
N PHE A 113 19.51 -16.89 -3.41
CA PHE A 113 18.63 -17.77 -2.64
C PHE A 113 17.94 -18.82 -3.51
N ILE A 114 17.49 -18.42 -4.69
CA ILE A 114 16.88 -19.36 -5.63
C ILE A 114 17.89 -20.38 -6.12
N LYS A 115 19.06 -19.91 -6.53
CA LYS A 115 20.08 -20.76 -7.17
C LYS A 115 20.75 -21.71 -6.18
N GLU A 116 21.15 -21.21 -5.02
CA GLU A 116 21.98 -21.95 -4.07
C GLU A 116 21.17 -22.61 -2.94
N HIS A 117 20.02 -22.07 -2.61
CA HIS A 117 19.22 -22.53 -1.49
C HIS A 117 17.83 -23.04 -1.87
N ASN A 118 17.51 -23.04 -3.17
CA ASN A 118 16.23 -23.50 -3.70
C ASN A 118 15.01 -22.82 -3.02
N MET A 119 15.17 -21.55 -2.67
CA MET A 119 14.12 -20.79 -2.00
C MET A 119 13.86 -19.48 -2.74
N ASN A 120 12.61 -19.28 -3.09
CA ASN A 120 12.15 -18.01 -3.67
C ASN A 120 11.56 -17.16 -2.55
N ILE A 121 12.23 -16.04 -2.24
CA ILE A 121 11.79 -15.15 -1.17
C ILE A 121 10.54 -14.39 -1.60
N ASP A 122 9.53 -14.40 -0.76
CA ASP A 122 8.30 -13.63 -0.99
C ASP A 122 8.52 -12.17 -0.58
N LEU A 123 8.84 -11.34 -1.54
CA LEU A 123 9.11 -9.92 -1.32
C LEU A 123 7.89 -9.15 -0.82
N SER A 124 6.69 -9.68 -1.09
CA SER A 124 5.46 -9.06 -0.60
C SER A 124 5.31 -9.15 0.91
N LYS A 125 6.03 -10.08 1.54
CA LYS A 125 6.02 -10.29 2.99
C LYS A 125 7.32 -9.90 3.66
N THR A 126 8.26 -9.32 2.90
CA THR A 126 9.60 -9.02 3.40
C THR A 126 9.75 -7.52 3.64
N ILE A 127 10.09 -7.17 4.87
CA ILE A 127 10.29 -5.78 5.28
C ILE A 127 11.56 -5.72 6.11
N TYR A 128 12.42 -4.75 5.80
CA TYR A 128 13.63 -4.48 6.56
C TYR A 128 13.35 -3.38 7.58
N TYR A 129 13.74 -3.61 8.82
CA TYR A 129 13.56 -2.66 9.91
C TYR A 129 14.93 -2.06 10.26
N GLY A 130 14.92 -0.76 10.53
CA GLY A 130 16.15 -0.07 10.89
C GLY A 130 15.85 1.33 11.43
N THR A 131 16.86 2.18 11.40
CA THR A 131 16.72 3.58 11.82
C THR A 131 17.07 4.47 10.63
N CYS A 132 16.15 5.38 10.27
CA CYS A 132 16.37 6.29 9.14
C CYS A 132 17.39 7.36 9.50
N ASP A 133 17.90 8.05 8.48
CA ASP A 133 18.93 9.08 8.62
C ASP A 133 18.49 10.26 9.53
N LYS A 134 17.21 10.53 9.59
CA LYS A 134 16.65 11.59 10.45
C LYS A 134 16.57 11.19 11.91
N CYS A 135 16.63 9.88 12.21
CA CYS A 135 16.46 9.35 13.56
C CYS A 135 17.78 8.80 14.15
N ILE A 136 18.82 8.73 13.35
CA ILE A 136 20.15 8.30 13.81
C ILE A 136 20.78 9.35 14.73
#